data_ee057f2a688046452f4c8b6e47ac3ef0
#
_entry.id   ee057f2a688046452f4c8b6e47ac3ef0
#
_cell.length_a   1.000
_cell.length_b   1.000
_cell.length_c   1.000
_cell.angle_alpha   90.00
_cell.angle_beta   90.00
_cell.angle_gamma   90.00
#
_symmetry.space_group_name_H-M   'P 1'
#
loop_
_entity.id
_entity.type
_entity.pdbx_description
1 polymer ?
#
loop_
_entity_poly.entity_id
_entity_poly.type
_entity_poly.pdbx_seq_one_letter_code
_entity_poly.pdbx_strand_id
1 'polypeptide(L)'
;MELRGGANREQAFAVASSGAACAADAAEDLVASGGAARGAEEVLALRLCALTGEFYRANAESFSQTRQLPWQGWVRLLEVMDARAAERELLRVLDVACGNLRFERYLADALPGRMLSGWAVDNCEPLVEAGERSEFGPLSRIAFQNLDVIERLSGGRLRESLEAPDASRDLAVSFGFMHHVPLECWRAELLRTLIAKVRPGGFVAVSFWRFLNSDKLAGKAKETTSRARAELGIPELPPNDYLLGWQDTQGLYRYCHHFDEPEIERLLAMMADSADLVSRFEADGRTGNLNEYVVLRVK
;
A
#
# COMPACT_ATOMS: atom_id res chain seq x y z
N MET A 1 -61.95 -7.85 6.39
CA MET A 1 -61.12 -6.83 7.04
C MET A 1 -59.77 -6.84 6.35
N GLU A 2 -59.59 -5.82 5.59
CA GLU A 2 -58.49 -5.48 4.70
C GLU A 2 -57.11 -5.47 5.36
N LEU A 3 -56.07 -5.72 4.57
CA LEU A 3 -54.97 -4.80 4.23
C LEU A 3 -53.99 -5.58 3.30
N ARG A 4 -53.91 -5.26 2.05
CA ARG A 4 -52.90 -4.52 1.27
C ARG A 4 -51.47 -4.82 1.70
N GLY A 5 -50.54 -5.30 0.87
CA GLY A 5 -50.18 -4.99 -0.51
C GLY A 5 -48.75 -4.45 -0.49
N GLY A 6 -47.81 -5.08 -1.16
CA GLY A 6 -46.42 -4.60 -1.25
C GLY A 6 -45.65 -5.32 -2.34
N ALA A 7 -45.50 -4.68 -3.47
CA ALA A 7 -44.90 -5.23 -4.68
C ALA A 7 -43.38 -5.41 -4.54
N ASN A 8 -42.94 -6.57 -4.96
CA ASN A 8 -41.54 -6.91 -5.20
C ASN A 8 -41.10 -6.26 -6.52
N ARG A 9 -40.07 -5.41 -6.47
CA ARG A 9 -39.37 -4.91 -7.65
C ARG A 9 -38.08 -5.73 -7.79
N GLU A 10 -38.09 -6.66 -8.69
CA GLU A 10 -36.91 -7.20 -9.32
C GLU A 10 -36.27 -6.07 -10.15
N GLN A 11 -35.07 -5.68 -9.80
CA GLN A 11 -34.19 -4.94 -10.70
C GLN A 11 -33.05 -5.86 -11.12
N ALA A 12 -33.16 -6.33 -12.36
CA ALA A 12 -32.10 -7.00 -13.07
C ALA A 12 -30.94 -6.02 -13.31
N PHE A 13 -29.77 -6.33 -12.75
CA PHE A 13 -28.54 -5.65 -13.12
C PHE A 13 -28.00 -6.24 -14.42
N ALA A 14 -28.08 -5.46 -15.48
CA ALA A 14 -27.37 -5.71 -16.72
C ALA A 14 -25.87 -5.45 -16.48
N VAL A 15 -25.05 -6.48 -16.59
CA VAL A 15 -23.59 -6.38 -16.63
C VAL A 15 -23.23 -5.82 -18.01
N ALA A 16 -22.86 -4.56 -18.06
CA ALA A 16 -22.32 -3.93 -19.26
C ALA A 16 -20.80 -4.16 -19.32
N SER A 17 -20.36 -4.83 -20.35
CA SER A 17 -18.98 -4.97 -20.79
C SER A 17 -18.45 -3.60 -21.28
N SER A 18 -17.68 -2.88 -20.45
CA SER A 18 -16.95 -1.67 -20.87
C SER A 18 -15.74 -1.35 -19.98
N GLY A 19 -14.89 -2.35 -19.69
CA GLY A 19 -13.74 -2.16 -18.79
C GLY A 19 -12.56 -1.36 -19.37
N ALA A 20 -12.46 -1.17 -20.69
CA ALA A 20 -11.30 -0.51 -21.28
C ALA A 20 -11.49 1.01 -21.55
N ALA A 21 -12.72 1.50 -21.61
CA ALA A 21 -13.02 2.92 -21.85
C ALA A 21 -12.96 3.75 -20.56
N CYS A 22 -13.22 3.15 -19.39
CA CYS A 22 -13.35 3.87 -18.12
C CYS A 22 -12.03 4.43 -17.56
N ALA A 23 -10.88 3.78 -17.85
CA ALA A 23 -9.58 4.25 -17.36
C ALA A 23 -9.06 5.49 -18.10
N ALA A 24 -9.43 5.66 -19.36
CA ALA A 24 -9.09 6.84 -20.15
C ALA A 24 -9.90 8.07 -19.72
N ASP A 25 -11.20 7.90 -19.51
CA ASP A 25 -12.10 8.97 -19.06
C ASP A 25 -11.82 9.47 -17.65
N ALA A 26 -11.45 8.55 -16.71
CA ALA A 26 -11.08 8.94 -15.36
C ALA A 26 -9.77 9.76 -15.29
N ALA A 27 -8.83 9.53 -16.21
CA ALA A 27 -7.60 10.32 -16.30
C ALA A 27 -7.86 11.72 -16.88
N GLU A 28 -8.80 11.86 -17.81
CA GLU A 28 -9.17 13.15 -18.39
C GLU A 28 -9.98 14.02 -17.41
N ASP A 29 -10.90 13.44 -16.63
CA ASP A 29 -11.67 14.16 -15.61
C ASP A 29 -10.80 14.68 -14.44
N LEU A 30 -9.74 13.95 -14.05
CA LEU A 30 -8.77 14.41 -13.04
C LEU A 30 -7.91 15.59 -13.55
N VAL A 31 -7.67 15.68 -14.86
CA VAL A 31 -6.96 16.80 -15.49
C VAL A 31 -7.83 18.07 -15.52
N ALA A 32 -9.14 17.95 -15.61
CA ALA A 32 -10.08 19.06 -15.69
C ALA A 32 -10.35 19.77 -14.36
N SER A 33 -10.03 19.17 -13.20
CA SER A 33 -10.47 19.64 -11.88
C SER A 33 -9.44 20.46 -11.08
N GLY A 34 -8.25 20.83 -11.60
CA GLY A 34 -7.31 21.57 -10.75
C GLY A 34 -6.16 22.23 -11.47
N GLY A 35 -6.13 23.53 -11.48
CA GLY A 35 -5.18 24.42 -12.13
C GLY A 35 -3.71 24.13 -11.89
N ALA A 36 -2.98 24.23 -12.89
CA ALA A 36 -1.61 24.15 -13.34
C ALA A 36 -1.39 22.87 -14.15
N ALA A 37 -0.93 23.01 -15.39
CA ALA A 37 -0.67 21.87 -16.29
C ALA A 37 0.24 20.85 -15.60
N ARG A 38 -0.29 19.70 -15.18
CA ARG A 38 0.48 18.58 -14.66
C ARG A 38 1.45 18.14 -15.73
N GLY A 39 2.70 17.94 -15.38
CA GLY A 39 3.71 17.44 -16.31
C GLY A 39 3.31 16.08 -16.90
N ALA A 40 3.76 15.76 -18.12
CA ALA A 40 3.46 14.48 -18.77
C ALA A 40 3.83 13.25 -17.90
N GLU A 41 4.85 13.39 -17.06
CA GLU A 41 5.28 12.37 -16.10
C GLU A 41 4.21 12.11 -15.03
N GLU A 42 3.57 13.16 -14.49
CA GLU A 42 2.52 13.02 -13.49
C GLU A 42 1.25 12.40 -14.09
N VAL A 43 0.90 12.77 -15.32
CA VAL A 43 -0.24 12.15 -16.05
C VAL A 43 0.00 10.64 -16.24
N LEU A 44 1.20 10.25 -16.66
CA LEU A 44 1.56 8.84 -16.76
C LEU A 44 1.51 8.15 -15.39
N ALA A 45 2.05 8.77 -14.35
CA ALA A 45 2.05 8.23 -13.00
C ALA A 45 0.62 7.95 -12.50
N LEU A 46 -0.31 8.89 -12.67
CA LEU A 46 -1.71 8.70 -12.30
C LEU A 46 -2.39 7.58 -13.09
N ARG A 47 -2.10 7.47 -14.40
CA ARG A 47 -2.60 6.37 -15.22
C ARG A 47 -2.11 5.00 -14.72
N LEU A 48 -0.84 4.89 -14.36
CA LEU A 48 -0.25 3.68 -13.79
C LEU A 48 -0.87 3.31 -12.43
N CYS A 49 -1.17 4.31 -11.62
CA CYS A 49 -1.87 4.10 -10.35
C CYS A 49 -3.33 3.66 -10.53
N ALA A 50 -4.04 4.22 -11.51
CA ALA A 50 -5.41 3.80 -11.85
C ALA A 50 -5.46 2.32 -12.25
N LEU A 51 -4.53 1.87 -13.12
CA LEU A 51 -4.39 0.44 -13.47
C LEU A 51 -4.14 -0.44 -12.24
N THR A 52 -3.33 0.03 -11.31
CA THR A 52 -3.05 -0.69 -10.05
C THR A 52 -4.31 -0.81 -9.19
N GLY A 53 -5.10 0.26 -9.07
CA GLY A 53 -6.36 0.24 -8.35
C GLY A 53 -7.39 -0.73 -8.97
N GLU A 54 -7.54 -0.73 -10.29
CA GLU A 54 -8.40 -1.69 -11.01
C GLU A 54 -7.94 -3.12 -10.78
N PHE A 55 -6.63 -3.36 -10.87
CA PHE A 55 -6.04 -4.66 -10.62
C PHE A 55 -6.40 -5.21 -9.23
N TYR A 56 -6.26 -4.40 -8.19
CA TYR A 56 -6.55 -4.85 -6.82
C TYR A 56 -8.03 -5.05 -6.58
N ARG A 57 -8.91 -4.18 -7.09
CA ARG A 57 -10.36 -4.38 -7.00
C ARG A 57 -10.82 -5.68 -7.66
N ALA A 58 -10.29 -5.98 -8.84
CA ALA A 58 -10.65 -7.18 -9.59
C ALA A 58 -10.09 -8.47 -9.00
N ASN A 59 -8.96 -8.43 -8.30
CA ASN A 59 -8.27 -9.60 -7.79
C ASN A 59 -8.27 -9.70 -6.25
N ALA A 60 -9.03 -8.87 -5.53
CA ALA A 60 -8.97 -8.73 -4.07
C ALA A 60 -9.09 -10.07 -3.34
N GLU A 61 -10.07 -10.90 -3.70
CA GLU A 61 -10.29 -12.20 -3.06
C GLU A 61 -9.13 -13.17 -3.31
N SER A 62 -8.78 -13.41 -4.57
CA SER A 62 -7.67 -14.32 -4.93
C SER A 62 -6.32 -13.85 -4.38
N PHE A 63 -6.14 -12.54 -4.33
CA PHE A 63 -4.94 -11.93 -3.75
C PHE A 63 -4.89 -12.14 -2.23
N SER A 64 -6.00 -11.91 -1.51
CA SER A 64 -6.12 -12.14 -0.07
C SER A 64 -5.91 -13.61 0.29
N GLN A 65 -6.52 -14.54 -0.46
CA GLN A 65 -6.39 -16.00 -0.21
C GLN A 65 -4.94 -16.49 -0.24
N THR A 66 -4.08 -15.89 -1.06
CA THR A 66 -2.66 -16.25 -1.16
C THR A 66 -1.77 -15.57 -0.11
N ARG A 67 -2.33 -14.63 0.67
CA ARG A 67 -1.60 -13.80 1.65
C ARG A 67 -2.20 -13.93 3.03
N GLN A 68 -2.07 -15.15 3.59
CA GLN A 68 -2.59 -15.48 4.92
C GLN A 68 -1.49 -15.54 5.99
N LEU A 69 -0.26 -15.83 5.60
CA LEU A 69 0.86 -15.94 6.53
C LEU A 69 1.55 -14.59 6.75
N PRO A 70 2.06 -14.33 7.96
CA PRO A 70 2.86 -13.14 8.22
C PRO A 70 4.14 -13.15 7.39
N TRP A 71 4.64 -11.98 7.07
CA TRP A 71 5.93 -11.83 6.42
C TRP A 71 7.06 -11.98 7.43
N GLN A 72 8.18 -12.59 7.00
CA GLN A 72 9.35 -12.77 7.88
C GLN A 72 9.96 -11.44 8.31
N GLY A 73 9.87 -10.43 7.45
CA GLY A 73 10.31 -9.08 7.79
C GLY A 73 9.57 -8.47 8.99
N TRP A 74 8.32 -8.83 9.21
CA TRP A 74 7.56 -8.36 10.38
C TRP A 74 8.06 -8.97 11.69
N VAL A 75 8.49 -10.23 11.67
CA VAL A 75 9.11 -10.89 12.83
C VAL A 75 10.36 -10.12 13.24
N ARG A 76 11.24 -9.83 12.27
CA ARG A 76 12.47 -9.06 12.52
C ARG A 76 12.18 -7.62 12.97
N LEU A 77 11.13 -6.98 12.44
CA LEU A 77 10.70 -5.67 12.91
C LEU A 77 10.39 -5.69 14.42
N LEU A 78 9.62 -6.68 14.89
CA LEU A 78 9.28 -6.78 16.31
C LEU A 78 10.54 -7.04 17.18
N GLU A 79 11.51 -7.81 16.69
CA GLU A 79 12.80 -7.98 17.36
C GLU A 79 13.56 -6.66 17.51
N VAL A 80 13.58 -5.82 16.44
CA VAL A 80 14.20 -4.49 16.47
C VAL A 80 13.48 -3.56 17.45
N MET A 81 12.16 -3.68 17.57
CA MET A 81 11.34 -2.83 18.44
C MET A 81 11.33 -3.32 19.90
N ASP A 82 11.53 -4.61 20.16
CA ASP A 82 11.23 -5.26 21.44
C ASP A 82 12.05 -4.70 22.61
N ALA A 83 13.31 -4.37 22.39
CA ALA A 83 14.16 -3.75 23.39
C ALA A 83 13.68 -2.34 23.86
N ARG A 84 12.69 -1.74 23.19
CA ARG A 84 12.23 -0.37 23.46
C ARG A 84 10.70 -0.24 23.56
N ALA A 85 9.96 -1.26 23.16
CA ALA A 85 8.50 -1.27 23.18
C ALA A 85 7.93 -1.92 24.46
N ALA A 86 8.73 -2.66 25.22
CA ALA A 86 8.32 -3.39 26.40
C ALA A 86 7.77 -2.51 27.56
N GLU A 87 8.05 -1.21 27.54
CA GLU A 87 7.64 -0.29 28.61
C GLU A 87 6.18 0.20 28.52
N ARG A 88 5.46 -0.07 27.40
CA ARG A 88 4.10 0.45 27.21
C ARG A 88 3.09 -0.67 27.06
N GLU A 89 2.04 -0.62 27.86
CA GLU A 89 0.90 -1.54 27.75
C GLU A 89 0.10 -1.37 26.45
N LEU A 90 0.08 -0.17 25.88
CA LEU A 90 -0.64 0.18 24.67
C LEU A 90 0.31 0.49 23.52
N LEU A 91 0.14 -0.21 22.39
CA LEU A 91 0.80 0.06 21.11
C LEU A 91 -0.17 0.76 20.15
N ARG A 92 0.15 2.00 19.73
CA ARG A 92 -0.60 2.76 18.75
C ARG A 92 0.07 2.64 17.40
N VAL A 93 -0.65 2.07 16.42
CA VAL A 93 -0.13 1.79 15.08
C VAL A 93 -0.92 2.56 14.03
N LEU A 94 -0.21 3.07 13.03
CA LEU A 94 -0.78 3.52 11.75
C LEU A 94 -0.26 2.59 10.66
N ASP A 95 -1.15 1.96 9.89
CA ASP A 95 -0.81 1.18 8.70
C ASP A 95 -1.39 1.85 7.45
N VAL A 96 -0.51 2.36 6.58
CA VAL A 96 -0.88 3.02 5.32
C VAL A 96 -0.75 2.03 4.17
N ALA A 97 -1.86 1.80 3.47
CA ALA A 97 -2.09 0.71 2.52
C ALA A 97 -2.09 -0.66 3.22
N CYS A 98 -2.96 -0.80 4.20
CA CYS A 98 -3.08 -1.96 5.08
C CYS A 98 -3.56 -3.25 4.38
N GLY A 99 -4.13 -3.12 3.18
CA GLY A 99 -4.65 -4.25 2.42
C GLY A 99 -5.68 -5.06 3.20
N ASN A 100 -5.44 -6.36 3.40
CA ASN A 100 -6.35 -7.26 4.11
C ASN A 100 -6.10 -7.35 5.62
N LEU A 101 -5.59 -6.31 6.25
CA LEU A 101 -5.37 -6.18 7.70
C LEU A 101 -4.48 -7.29 8.29
N ARG A 102 -3.60 -7.85 7.49
CA ARG A 102 -2.78 -8.99 7.88
C ARG A 102 -1.68 -8.62 8.87
N PHE A 103 -1.17 -7.40 8.80
CA PHE A 103 -0.19 -6.90 9.74
C PHE A 103 -0.80 -6.67 11.12
N GLU A 104 -2.00 -6.13 11.19
CA GLU A 104 -2.74 -5.92 12.44
C GLU A 104 -3.04 -7.26 13.14
N ARG A 105 -3.46 -8.29 12.37
CA ARG A 105 -3.64 -9.64 12.91
C ARG A 105 -2.33 -10.19 13.46
N TYR A 106 -1.27 -10.06 12.67
CA TYR A 106 0.04 -10.50 13.12
C TYR A 106 0.47 -9.82 14.42
N LEU A 107 0.26 -8.52 14.57
CA LEU A 107 0.58 -7.79 15.82
C LEU A 107 -0.26 -8.30 17.00
N ALA A 108 -1.56 -8.51 16.79
CA ALA A 108 -2.45 -9.03 17.84
C ALA A 108 -2.02 -10.42 18.33
N ASP A 109 -1.60 -11.29 17.41
CA ASP A 109 -1.13 -12.64 17.69
C ASP A 109 0.26 -12.67 18.31
N ALA A 110 1.18 -11.83 17.82
CA ALA A 110 2.58 -11.80 18.24
C ALA A 110 2.81 -11.07 19.58
N LEU A 111 1.85 -10.23 20.00
CA LEU A 111 1.93 -9.43 21.23
C LEU A 111 0.75 -9.75 22.18
N PRO A 112 0.60 -11.01 22.61
CA PRO A 112 -0.51 -11.41 23.48
C PRO A 112 -0.41 -10.68 24.82
N GLY A 113 -1.53 -10.12 25.27
CA GLY A 113 -1.59 -9.35 26.51
C GLY A 113 -1.30 -7.86 26.37
N ARG A 114 -0.90 -7.40 25.18
CA ARG A 114 -0.70 -5.98 24.89
C ARG A 114 -1.94 -5.39 24.23
N MET A 115 -2.35 -4.20 24.66
CA MET A 115 -3.40 -3.46 23.99
C MET A 115 -2.89 -2.93 22.64
N LEU A 116 -3.66 -3.12 21.57
CA LEU A 116 -3.39 -2.62 20.23
C LEU A 116 -4.45 -1.60 19.81
N SER A 117 -4.01 -0.38 19.48
CA SER A 117 -4.86 0.64 18.86
C SER A 117 -4.34 0.90 17.44
N GLY A 118 -4.93 0.24 16.45
CA GLY A 118 -4.58 0.36 15.05
C GLY A 118 -5.43 1.43 14.34
N TRP A 119 -4.79 2.14 13.42
CA TRP A 119 -5.42 2.98 12.41
C TRP A 119 -4.97 2.46 11.05
N ALA A 120 -5.88 1.79 10.35
CA ALA A 120 -5.64 1.13 9.09
C ALA A 120 -6.20 1.98 7.94
N VAL A 121 -5.43 2.20 6.89
CA VAL A 121 -5.79 3.08 5.77
C VAL A 121 -5.61 2.34 4.45
N ASP A 122 -6.67 2.26 3.64
CA ASP A 122 -6.65 1.69 2.29
C ASP A 122 -7.84 2.22 1.49
N ASN A 123 -7.83 2.09 0.16
CA ASN A 123 -8.97 2.43 -0.70
C ASN A 123 -9.55 1.20 -1.44
N CYS A 124 -9.02 0.02 -1.19
CA CYS A 124 -9.52 -1.23 -1.77
C CYS A 124 -10.48 -1.93 -0.79
N GLU A 125 -11.72 -1.43 -0.69
CA GLU A 125 -12.75 -1.97 0.21
C GLU A 125 -12.88 -3.50 0.15
N PRO A 126 -12.94 -4.17 -1.04
CA PRO A 126 -13.03 -5.62 -1.08
C PRO A 126 -11.85 -6.35 -0.42
N LEU A 127 -10.66 -5.73 -0.42
CA LEU A 127 -9.47 -6.29 0.21
C LEU A 127 -9.55 -6.15 1.74
N VAL A 128 -10.00 -4.99 2.21
CA VAL A 128 -10.19 -4.70 3.63
C VAL A 128 -11.30 -5.59 4.21
N GLU A 129 -12.46 -5.69 3.56
CA GLU A 129 -13.56 -6.58 3.96
C GLU A 129 -13.12 -8.05 4.08
N ALA A 130 -12.24 -8.51 3.16
CA ALA A 130 -11.66 -9.84 3.26
C ALA A 130 -10.79 -10.01 4.53
N GLY A 131 -10.21 -8.93 5.04
CA GLY A 131 -9.46 -8.87 6.29
C GLY A 131 -10.34 -8.78 7.53
N GLU A 132 -11.40 -7.98 7.50
CA GLU A 132 -12.32 -7.76 8.63
C GLU A 132 -13.08 -9.00 9.08
N ARG A 133 -13.20 -10.02 8.22
CA ARG A 133 -13.76 -11.34 8.58
C ARG A 133 -12.93 -12.07 9.63
N SER A 134 -11.76 -11.57 9.98
CA SER A 134 -10.89 -12.14 11.00
C SER A 134 -11.09 -11.43 12.34
N GLU A 135 -11.23 -12.20 13.41
CA GLU A 135 -11.29 -11.64 14.75
C GLU A 135 -9.92 -11.09 15.16
N PHE A 136 -9.90 -9.85 15.60
CA PHE A 136 -8.79 -9.30 16.37
C PHE A 136 -9.03 -9.65 17.85
N GLY A 137 -7.99 -10.03 18.56
CA GLY A 137 -8.10 -10.37 19.99
C GLY A 137 -8.79 -9.26 20.81
N PRO A 138 -9.30 -9.56 22.02
CA PRO A 138 -10.14 -8.67 22.81
C PRO A 138 -9.45 -7.36 23.22
N LEU A 139 -8.12 -7.33 23.19
CA LEU A 139 -7.32 -6.15 23.49
C LEU A 139 -7.05 -5.26 22.28
N SER A 140 -7.52 -5.64 21.09
CA SER A 140 -7.27 -4.89 19.86
C SER A 140 -8.46 -4.01 19.49
N ARG A 141 -8.16 -2.80 19.03
CA ARG A 141 -9.11 -1.85 18.46
C ARG A 141 -8.52 -1.33 17.16
N ILE A 142 -9.11 -1.70 16.03
CA ILE A 142 -8.67 -1.26 14.71
C ILE A 142 -9.73 -0.34 14.13
N ALA A 143 -9.37 0.91 13.88
CA ALA A 143 -10.17 1.86 13.10
C ALA A 143 -9.70 1.80 11.65
N PHE A 144 -10.64 1.85 10.72
CA PHE A 144 -10.37 1.89 9.30
C PHE A 144 -10.74 3.24 8.69
N GLN A 145 -9.87 3.78 7.87
CA GLN A 145 -10.10 4.97 7.07
C GLN A 145 -10.01 4.60 5.59
N ASN A 146 -11.12 4.75 4.84
CA ASN A 146 -11.11 4.63 3.39
C ASN A 146 -10.47 5.91 2.81
N LEU A 147 -9.27 5.79 2.21
CA LEU A 147 -8.53 6.91 1.65
C LEU A 147 -7.67 6.46 0.47
N ASP A 148 -7.81 7.14 -0.65
CA ASP A 148 -6.87 6.98 -1.77
C ASP A 148 -5.56 7.72 -1.47
N VAL A 149 -4.55 6.95 -1.05
CA VAL A 149 -3.23 7.48 -0.70
C VAL A 149 -2.56 8.16 -1.90
N ILE A 150 -2.73 7.62 -3.11
CA ILE A 150 -2.13 8.17 -4.32
C ILE A 150 -2.77 9.50 -4.69
N GLU A 151 -4.10 9.59 -4.63
CA GLU A 151 -4.81 10.85 -4.88
C GLU A 151 -4.33 11.95 -3.92
N ARG A 152 -4.14 11.59 -2.64
CA ARG A 152 -3.68 12.56 -1.64
C ARG A 152 -2.20 12.93 -1.80
N LEU A 153 -1.35 11.99 -2.21
CA LEU A 153 0.05 12.26 -2.55
C LEU A 153 0.16 13.20 -3.76
N SER A 154 -0.59 12.93 -4.82
CA SER A 154 -0.59 13.77 -6.02
C SER A 154 -1.10 15.19 -5.77
N GLY A 155 -1.96 15.36 -4.79
CA GLY A 155 -2.47 16.65 -4.35
C GLY A 155 -1.59 17.35 -3.29
N GLY A 156 -0.51 16.71 -2.81
CA GLY A 156 0.33 17.24 -1.72
C GLY A 156 -0.41 17.37 -0.39
N ARG A 157 -1.41 16.52 -0.13
CA ARG A 157 -2.33 16.63 1.02
C ARG A 157 -2.42 15.35 1.85
N LEU A 158 -1.50 14.40 1.68
CA LEU A 158 -1.62 13.12 2.38
C LEU A 158 -1.61 13.29 3.89
N ARG A 159 -0.69 14.10 4.43
CA ARG A 159 -0.55 14.31 5.87
C ARG A 159 -1.83 14.83 6.52
N GLU A 160 -2.45 15.84 5.92
CA GLU A 160 -3.69 16.47 6.41
C GLU A 160 -4.91 15.56 6.22
N SER A 161 -4.89 14.69 5.23
CA SER A 161 -5.99 13.77 4.92
C SER A 161 -6.02 12.53 5.81
N LEU A 162 -4.90 12.18 6.45
CA LEU A 162 -4.86 11.11 7.43
C LEU A 162 -5.46 11.59 8.76
N GLU A 163 -6.55 10.98 9.17
CA GLU A 163 -7.26 11.32 10.42
C GLU A 163 -6.44 11.03 11.69
N ALA A 164 -5.44 10.12 11.59
CA ALA A 164 -4.49 9.90 12.67
C ALA A 164 -3.76 11.23 12.98
N PRO A 165 -3.82 11.76 14.22
CA PRO A 165 -3.12 12.99 14.57
C PRO A 165 -1.59 12.86 14.43
N ASP A 166 -0.94 13.99 14.18
CA ASP A 166 0.53 14.03 14.15
C ASP A 166 1.12 13.68 15.53
N ALA A 167 2.31 13.12 15.53
CA ALA A 167 3.07 12.72 16.73
C ALA A 167 2.27 11.86 17.73
N SER A 168 1.30 11.07 17.24
CA SER A 168 0.37 10.32 18.10
C SER A 168 0.57 8.80 18.05
N ARG A 169 1.32 8.30 17.08
CA ARG A 169 1.56 6.86 16.90
C ARG A 169 2.89 6.43 17.49
N ASP A 170 2.94 5.19 17.97
CA ASP A 170 4.18 4.55 18.44
C ASP A 170 4.92 3.92 17.26
N LEU A 171 4.15 3.45 16.26
CA LEU A 171 4.63 2.83 15.02
C LEU A 171 3.77 3.31 13.84
N ALA A 172 4.39 3.71 12.75
CA ALA A 172 3.73 3.85 11.46
C ALA A 172 4.41 2.94 10.43
N VAL A 173 3.59 2.25 9.62
CA VAL A 173 4.08 1.31 8.62
C VAL A 173 3.45 1.54 7.26
N SER A 174 4.16 1.08 6.21
CA SER A 174 3.60 0.89 4.88
C SER A 174 4.32 -0.28 4.22
N PHE A 175 3.65 -1.44 4.17
CA PHE A 175 4.24 -2.67 3.66
C PHE A 175 3.62 -3.10 2.33
N GLY A 176 4.47 -3.38 1.35
CA GLY A 176 4.01 -3.82 0.03
C GLY A 176 3.30 -2.74 -0.77
N PHE A 177 3.51 -1.47 -0.47
CA PHE A 177 2.87 -0.34 -1.14
C PHE A 177 3.87 0.57 -1.85
N MET A 178 5.03 0.82 -1.28
CA MET A 178 6.02 1.77 -1.80
C MET A 178 6.32 1.57 -3.30
N HIS A 179 6.31 0.32 -3.76
CA HIS A 179 6.52 -0.03 -5.18
C HIS A 179 5.33 0.27 -6.11
N HIS A 180 4.20 0.70 -5.56
CA HIS A 180 3.05 1.19 -6.34
C HIS A 180 3.01 2.72 -6.45
N VAL A 181 3.96 3.40 -5.83
CA VAL A 181 4.10 4.86 -5.88
C VAL A 181 5.08 5.24 -6.99
N PRO A 182 4.65 5.83 -8.14
CA PRO A 182 5.51 5.96 -9.31
C PRO A 182 6.62 7.00 -9.18
N LEU A 183 6.36 8.12 -8.48
CA LEU A 183 7.28 9.26 -8.43
C LEU A 183 8.11 9.26 -7.15
N GLU A 184 9.43 9.51 -7.27
CA GLU A 184 10.33 9.59 -6.11
C GLU A 184 9.89 10.68 -5.12
N CYS A 185 9.39 11.81 -5.61
CA CYS A 185 8.85 12.87 -4.74
C CYS A 185 7.63 12.41 -3.93
N TRP A 186 6.74 11.57 -4.49
CA TRP A 186 5.61 10.99 -3.76
C TRP A 186 6.07 9.93 -2.75
N ARG A 187 7.10 9.14 -3.08
CA ARG A 187 7.73 8.19 -2.13
C ARG A 187 8.33 8.92 -0.93
N ALA A 188 9.05 10.01 -1.19
CA ALA A 188 9.60 10.86 -0.14
C ALA A 188 8.50 11.53 0.71
N GLU A 189 7.41 11.99 0.10
CA GLU A 189 6.28 12.59 0.82
C GLU A 189 5.55 11.57 1.69
N LEU A 190 5.36 10.32 1.21
CA LEU A 190 4.83 9.23 2.03
C LEU A 190 5.70 8.99 3.26
N LEU A 191 7.02 8.91 3.11
CA LEU A 191 7.94 8.73 4.24
C LEU A 191 7.87 9.91 5.24
N ARG A 192 7.87 11.15 4.76
CA ARG A 192 7.72 12.34 5.62
C ARG A 192 6.39 12.31 6.39
N THR A 193 5.32 11.89 5.71
CA THR A 193 4.01 11.79 6.33
C THR A 193 3.99 10.73 7.44
N LEU A 194 4.54 9.53 7.19
CA LEU A 194 4.65 8.50 8.21
C LEU A 194 5.45 8.98 9.42
N ILE A 195 6.59 9.65 9.19
CA ILE A 195 7.43 10.24 10.26
C ILE A 195 6.63 11.26 11.06
N ALA A 196 5.88 12.16 10.39
CA ALA A 196 5.10 13.19 11.09
C ALA A 196 3.99 12.62 11.98
N LYS A 197 3.42 11.44 11.64
CA LYS A 197 2.37 10.78 12.44
C LYS A 197 2.91 10.09 13.68
N VAL A 198 4.19 9.80 13.73
CA VAL A 198 4.85 9.10 14.83
C VAL A 198 5.40 10.09 15.85
N ARG A 199 5.23 9.78 17.14
CA ARG A 199 5.81 10.57 18.23
C ARG A 199 7.34 10.49 18.26
N PRO A 200 8.04 11.47 18.84
CA PRO A 200 9.47 11.36 19.09
C PRO A 200 9.82 10.05 19.81
N GLY A 201 10.88 9.39 19.33
CA GLY A 201 11.32 8.09 19.81
C GLY A 201 10.50 6.89 19.34
N GLY A 202 9.40 7.10 18.62
CA GLY A 202 8.64 6.03 17.96
C GLY A 202 9.28 5.58 16.66
N PHE A 203 8.65 4.62 15.97
CA PHE A 203 9.23 3.96 14.82
C PHE A 203 8.41 4.14 13.55
N VAL A 204 9.11 4.24 12.42
CA VAL A 204 8.53 4.10 11.08
C VAL A 204 9.18 2.89 10.42
N ALA A 205 8.36 2.01 9.82
CA ALA A 205 8.89 0.86 9.07
C ALA A 205 8.22 0.75 7.70
N VAL A 206 9.03 0.59 6.67
CA VAL A 206 8.57 0.42 5.29
C VAL A 206 9.27 -0.75 4.62
N SER A 207 8.65 -1.31 3.58
CA SER A 207 9.27 -2.33 2.75
C SER A 207 9.41 -1.87 1.30
N PHE A 208 10.60 -2.06 0.75
CA PHE A 208 10.95 -1.81 -0.64
C PHE A 208 11.03 -3.14 -1.39
N TRP A 209 10.20 -3.32 -2.41
CA TRP A 209 10.18 -4.57 -3.16
C TRP A 209 11.31 -4.64 -4.18
N ARG A 210 12.20 -5.62 -4.02
CA ARG A 210 13.39 -5.87 -4.85
C ARG A 210 13.21 -7.11 -5.73
N PHE A 211 12.11 -7.19 -6.45
CA PHE A 211 11.71 -8.39 -7.19
C PHE A 211 12.67 -8.80 -8.31
N LEU A 212 13.50 -7.89 -8.82
CA LEU A 212 14.54 -8.25 -9.79
C LEU A 212 15.68 -9.07 -9.17
N ASN A 213 15.78 -9.15 -7.83
CA ASN A 213 16.68 -10.09 -7.15
C ASN A 213 16.33 -11.56 -7.44
N SER A 214 15.15 -11.82 -8.02
CA SER A 214 14.75 -13.14 -8.49
C SER A 214 14.76 -13.18 -10.02
N ASP A 215 15.63 -13.97 -10.63
CA ASP A 215 15.72 -14.12 -12.10
C ASP A 215 14.38 -14.50 -12.72
N LYS A 216 13.61 -15.37 -12.04
CA LYS A 216 12.26 -15.75 -12.47
C LYS A 216 11.31 -14.57 -12.51
N LEU A 217 11.31 -13.74 -11.47
CA LEU A 217 10.44 -12.54 -11.42
C LEU A 217 10.93 -11.47 -12.39
N ALA A 218 12.25 -11.30 -12.54
CA ALA A 218 12.86 -10.36 -13.49
C ALA A 218 12.47 -10.70 -14.93
N GLY A 219 12.58 -11.97 -15.34
CA GLY A 219 12.16 -12.42 -16.66
C GLY A 219 10.67 -12.19 -16.90
N LYS A 220 9.81 -12.59 -15.95
CA LYS A 220 8.36 -12.38 -16.03
C LYS A 220 7.99 -10.89 -16.07
N ALA A 221 8.67 -10.04 -15.32
CA ALA A 221 8.43 -8.61 -15.29
C ALA A 221 8.67 -7.97 -16.66
N LYS A 222 9.79 -8.27 -17.30
CA LYS A 222 10.13 -7.76 -18.65
C LYS A 222 9.12 -8.20 -19.69
N GLU A 223 8.79 -9.50 -19.74
CA GLU A 223 7.80 -10.05 -20.67
C GLU A 223 6.42 -9.44 -20.49
N THR A 224 5.93 -9.40 -19.24
CA THR A 224 4.61 -8.86 -18.93
C THR A 224 4.53 -7.37 -19.23
N THR A 225 5.56 -6.59 -18.91
CA THR A 225 5.64 -5.16 -19.23
C THR A 225 5.57 -4.91 -20.73
N SER A 226 6.33 -5.65 -21.52
CA SER A 226 6.30 -5.52 -22.99
C SER A 226 4.91 -5.76 -23.56
N ARG A 227 4.24 -6.83 -23.12
CA ARG A 227 2.87 -7.17 -23.52
C ARG A 227 1.87 -6.10 -23.08
N ALA A 228 1.88 -5.72 -21.79
CA ALA A 228 0.95 -4.75 -21.23
C ALA A 228 1.07 -3.37 -21.92
N ARG A 229 2.30 -2.93 -22.20
CA ARG A 229 2.53 -1.67 -22.93
C ARG A 229 1.91 -1.69 -24.33
N ALA A 230 2.06 -2.81 -25.06
CA ALA A 230 1.48 -2.96 -26.38
C ALA A 230 -0.06 -3.00 -26.33
N GLU A 231 -0.64 -3.72 -25.38
CA GLU A 231 -2.10 -3.84 -25.21
C GLU A 231 -2.75 -2.52 -24.78
N LEU A 232 -2.10 -1.77 -23.89
CA LEU A 232 -2.66 -0.57 -23.26
C LEU A 232 -2.19 0.74 -23.90
N GLY A 233 -1.31 0.70 -24.91
CA GLY A 233 -0.73 1.90 -25.52
C GLY A 233 0.06 2.75 -24.51
N ILE A 234 0.80 2.09 -23.58
CA ILE A 234 1.63 2.78 -22.60
C ILE A 234 3.01 3.05 -23.20
N PRO A 235 3.55 4.29 -23.05
CA PRO A 235 4.88 4.62 -23.57
C PRO A 235 5.98 3.81 -22.88
N GLU A 236 7.23 4.00 -23.29
CA GLU A 236 8.35 3.40 -22.58
C GLU A 236 8.39 3.90 -21.13
N LEU A 237 8.50 2.95 -20.20
CA LEU A 237 8.54 3.27 -18.78
C LEU A 237 9.97 3.66 -18.37
N PRO A 238 10.13 4.51 -17.34
CA PRO A 238 11.41 4.76 -16.72
C PRO A 238 12.14 3.48 -16.30
N PRO A 239 13.46 3.51 -16.10
CA PRO A 239 14.19 2.39 -15.52
C PRO A 239 13.57 1.95 -14.18
N ASN A 240 13.61 0.65 -13.92
CA ASN A 240 13.05 0.01 -12.74
C ASN A 240 11.52 -0.01 -12.63
N ASP A 241 10.79 0.53 -13.62
CA ASP A 241 9.32 0.54 -13.68
C ASP A 241 8.79 -0.60 -14.54
N TYR A 242 7.78 -1.32 -14.02
CA TYR A 242 7.23 -2.51 -14.65
C TYR A 242 5.72 -2.56 -14.51
N LEU A 243 5.09 -3.33 -15.42
CA LEU A 243 3.70 -3.72 -15.34
C LEU A 243 3.63 -5.23 -15.09
N LEU A 244 3.03 -5.63 -13.98
CA LEU A 244 2.94 -7.01 -13.55
C LEU A 244 1.49 -7.50 -13.56
N GLY A 245 1.25 -8.69 -14.09
CA GLY A 245 -0.03 -9.39 -14.00
C GLY A 245 -0.14 -10.24 -12.73
N TRP A 246 -1.25 -10.95 -12.60
CA TRP A 246 -1.52 -11.88 -11.51
C TRP A 246 -2.08 -13.19 -12.04
N GLN A 247 -1.45 -14.31 -11.68
CA GLN A 247 -1.86 -15.65 -12.13
C GLN A 247 -2.09 -15.68 -13.66
N ASP A 248 -3.23 -16.20 -14.11
CA ASP A 248 -3.61 -16.28 -15.51
C ASP A 248 -4.61 -15.18 -15.93
N THR A 249 -4.79 -14.13 -15.09
CA THR A 249 -5.70 -13.00 -15.40
C THR A 249 -5.12 -12.21 -16.56
N GLN A 250 -5.88 -12.12 -17.67
CA GLN A 250 -5.50 -11.35 -18.85
C GLN A 250 -6.04 -9.93 -18.78
N GLY A 251 -5.29 -8.97 -19.38
CA GLY A 251 -5.71 -7.57 -19.51
C GLY A 251 -5.68 -6.75 -18.21
N LEU A 252 -5.37 -7.35 -17.06
CA LEU A 252 -5.25 -6.65 -15.79
C LEU A 252 -3.81 -6.61 -15.34
N TYR A 253 -3.30 -5.40 -15.17
CA TYR A 253 -1.91 -5.14 -14.81
C TYR A 253 -1.83 -4.16 -13.65
N ARG A 254 -0.78 -4.29 -12.83
CA ARG A 254 -0.43 -3.32 -11.81
C ARG A 254 0.96 -2.75 -12.07
N TYR A 255 1.11 -1.49 -11.83
CA TYR A 255 2.43 -0.86 -11.81
C TYR A 255 3.23 -1.34 -10.60
N CYS A 256 4.51 -1.64 -10.83
CA CYS A 256 5.47 -1.97 -9.79
C CYS A 256 6.83 -1.39 -10.12
N HIS A 257 7.38 -0.66 -9.17
CA HIS A 257 8.75 -0.18 -9.18
C HIS A 257 9.69 -1.16 -8.48
N HIS A 258 10.84 -1.43 -9.06
CA HIS A 258 11.92 -2.17 -8.42
C HIS A 258 12.87 -1.19 -7.75
N PHE A 259 13.08 -1.35 -6.46
CA PHE A 259 14.00 -0.49 -5.71
C PHE A 259 15.43 -1.01 -5.81
N ASP A 260 16.34 -0.16 -6.30
CA ASP A 260 17.77 -0.38 -6.23
C ASP A 260 18.40 0.28 -4.98
N GLU A 261 19.63 -0.08 -4.69
CA GLU A 261 20.37 0.43 -3.53
C GLU A 261 20.53 1.95 -3.53
N PRO A 262 20.97 2.59 -4.64
CA PRO A 262 21.15 4.03 -4.66
C PRO A 262 19.87 4.84 -4.41
N GLU A 263 18.72 4.31 -4.83
CA GLU A 263 17.45 4.98 -4.61
C GLU A 263 17.02 4.93 -3.15
N ILE A 264 17.14 3.75 -2.52
CA ILE A 264 16.84 3.62 -1.09
C ILE A 264 17.72 4.56 -0.28
N GLU A 265 19.02 4.65 -0.58
CA GLU A 265 19.95 5.57 0.08
C GLU A 265 19.54 7.04 -0.10
N ARG A 266 19.11 7.46 -1.30
CA ARG A 266 18.60 8.82 -1.53
C ARG A 266 17.37 9.13 -0.69
N LEU A 267 16.40 8.22 -0.65
CA LEU A 267 15.19 8.37 0.17
C LEU A 267 15.53 8.50 1.65
N LEU A 268 16.44 7.68 2.16
CA LEU A 268 16.90 7.74 3.56
C LEU A 268 17.62 9.05 3.87
N ALA A 269 18.48 9.50 2.97
CA ALA A 269 19.19 10.79 3.13
C ALA A 269 18.20 11.97 3.25
N MET A 270 17.08 11.95 2.52
CA MET A 270 16.03 12.97 2.62
C MET A 270 15.30 12.97 3.98
N MET A 271 15.40 11.89 4.75
CA MET A 271 14.74 11.75 6.06
C MET A 271 15.69 12.00 7.24
N ALA A 272 16.99 12.15 6.99
CA ALA A 272 18.03 12.19 8.02
C ALA A 272 17.85 13.29 9.09
N ASP A 273 17.22 14.41 8.75
CA ASP A 273 16.95 15.48 9.72
C ASP A 273 15.83 15.14 10.71
N SER A 274 14.90 14.27 10.30
CA SER A 274 13.67 13.98 11.05
C SER A 274 13.67 12.60 11.72
N ALA A 275 14.52 11.67 11.25
CA ALA A 275 14.58 10.33 11.78
C ALA A 275 15.97 9.71 11.61
N ASP A 276 16.33 8.83 12.52
CA ASP A 276 17.56 8.04 12.48
C ASP A 276 17.28 6.64 11.93
N LEU A 277 18.17 6.13 11.07
CA LEU A 277 18.12 4.74 10.61
C LEU A 277 18.52 3.82 11.77
N VAL A 278 17.57 2.97 12.21
CA VAL A 278 17.81 2.01 13.31
C VAL A 278 18.23 0.65 12.78
N SER A 279 17.55 0.20 11.72
CA SER A 279 17.82 -1.10 11.14
C SER A 279 17.45 -1.11 9.66
N ARG A 280 18.22 -1.90 8.92
CA ARG A 280 17.98 -2.19 7.51
C ARG A 280 18.29 -3.65 7.28
N PHE A 281 17.36 -4.39 6.64
CA PHE A 281 17.54 -5.82 6.42
C PHE A 281 16.68 -6.34 5.27
N GLU A 282 17.19 -7.36 4.60
CA GLU A 282 16.42 -8.10 3.60
C GLU A 282 15.58 -9.20 4.27
N ALA A 283 14.40 -9.46 3.71
CA ALA A 283 13.52 -10.54 4.09
C ALA A 283 12.58 -10.95 2.95
N ASP A 284 11.75 -11.95 3.23
CA ASP A 284 10.66 -12.44 2.41
C ASP A 284 11.09 -13.11 1.09
N GLY A 285 10.12 -13.83 0.52
CA GLY A 285 10.35 -14.66 -0.64
C GLY A 285 11.15 -15.92 -0.31
N ARG A 286 11.39 -16.77 -1.32
CA ARG A 286 12.08 -18.04 -1.11
C ARG A 286 13.57 -17.87 -0.78
N THR A 287 14.17 -16.78 -1.24
CA THR A 287 15.59 -16.47 -1.05
C THR A 287 15.85 -15.53 0.12
N GLY A 288 14.79 -15.00 0.76
CA GLY A 288 14.92 -14.09 1.90
C GLY A 288 15.37 -12.68 1.54
N ASN A 289 15.31 -12.29 0.25
CA ASN A 289 15.82 -11.00 -0.23
C ASN A 289 14.89 -10.30 -1.24
N LEU A 290 13.59 -10.63 -1.22
CA LEU A 290 12.64 -9.99 -2.13
C LEU A 290 12.15 -8.63 -1.62
N ASN A 291 12.19 -8.41 -0.31
CA ASN A 291 11.91 -7.10 0.27
C ASN A 291 13.12 -6.63 1.07
N GLU A 292 13.38 -5.35 0.97
CA GLU A 292 14.25 -4.67 1.91
C GLU A 292 13.41 -3.86 2.87
N TYR A 293 13.61 -4.07 4.15
CA TYR A 293 12.95 -3.37 5.24
C TYR A 293 13.85 -2.28 5.78
N VAL A 294 13.27 -1.11 5.97
CA VAL A 294 13.91 0.01 6.63
C VAL A 294 13.12 0.34 7.88
N VAL A 295 13.80 0.45 9.01
CA VAL A 295 13.24 0.87 10.29
C VAL A 295 13.91 2.16 10.72
N LEU A 296 13.11 3.22 10.82
CA LEU A 296 13.54 4.54 11.26
C LEU A 296 13.03 4.82 12.66
N ARG A 297 13.76 5.63 13.41
CA ARG A 297 13.33 6.17 14.72
C ARG A 297 13.18 7.66 14.60
N VAL A 298 11.99 8.17 14.91
CA VAL A 298 11.67 9.60 14.85
C VAL A 298 12.42 10.36 15.95
N LYS A 299 13.04 11.47 15.60
CA LYS A 299 13.80 12.35 16.50
C LYS A 299 12.94 13.16 17.46
#